data_dc80ff48802164eef2306885dd2beff5
#
_entry.id   dc80ff48802164eef2306885dd2beff5
#
_cell.length_a   1.000
_cell.length_b   1.000
_cell.length_c   1.000
_cell.angle_alpha   90.00
_cell.angle_beta   90.00
_cell.angle_gamma   90.00
#
_symmetry.space_group_name_H-M   'P 1'
#
loop_
_entity.id
_entity.type
_entity.pdbx_description
1 polymer ?
#
loop_
_entity_poly.entity_id
_entity_poly.type
_entity_poly.pdbx_seq_one_letter_code
_entity_poly.pdbx_strand_id
1 'polypeptide(L)'
;MKISVSLHFKYFLMKKRVGIFLFLTLLLAGCAKIVTPVGGPKDTTPPKIVKENPANHSTLFNSKSIKITFDEFVVLNNPNQTVIVSPPLEQTPELSISGKSVIIKMPDSLRSNTTYSIALSETIKDFTEGNPLPIYTYDFSTGSYIDSFMLSGTLKDAVSLGAVKNVYVFLYDQDIDSLPLSVRPTYLTKTNGNGNFTFNNVKPGNYKIFALNDINNNLIYDLPNESIAFLSEPVESWSKPVTDTLEENQKSDRTRQTSGDEQEVKLALFTERDSNQVLSKYINTTENLYVFPYKTDFKSFSARHLSGQELSYFQIISDSRDSVYWFLKEPITDTSRYEFTVDGHHLDTVKISPFKKNTKGVGSRRKANEKNALSVSLSNKENIYQPLTLNFSYPVKPGQFDITICKRLKSGNDTIVKTVQIPDTFVRSIPIDYNFEEKLPYSVFIRDSVIWGYNGLTNDTVNVRFSTKTEKDYGNLLINYSVADPSCQYIVYLQNNRGNTIQQNIISTNQSVTYAHLDPGGYKIKVIKDRNNNGRWDTGNYKLKIQPEEIFFFDKPVNIRGYWDIEEDFELK
;
A
#
# COMPACT_ATOMS: atom_id res chain seq x y z
N MET A 1 -29.44 98.56 -11.27
CA MET A 1 -30.03 97.43 -10.56
C MET A 1 -30.37 96.27 -11.52
N LYS A 2 -29.42 95.80 -12.35
CA LYS A 2 -29.62 94.71 -13.34
C LYS A 2 -28.47 93.68 -13.40
N ILE A 3 -27.52 93.63 -12.42
CA ILE A 3 -26.38 92.70 -12.45
C ILE A 3 -26.52 91.61 -11.41
N SER A 4 -27.36 91.71 -10.35
CA SER A 4 -27.44 90.74 -9.25
C SER A 4 -28.32 89.51 -9.55
N VAL A 5 -29.25 89.56 -10.50
CA VAL A 5 -30.16 88.42 -10.77
C VAL A 5 -29.54 87.35 -11.67
N SER A 6 -28.59 87.74 -12.51
CA SER A 6 -27.91 86.81 -13.44
C SER A 6 -26.96 85.82 -12.73
N LEU A 7 -26.33 86.25 -11.62
CA LEU A 7 -25.38 85.35 -10.86
C LEU A 7 -26.08 84.27 -10.06
N HIS A 8 -27.25 84.59 -9.45
CA HIS A 8 -28.01 83.62 -8.68
C HIS A 8 -28.63 82.53 -9.56
N PHE A 9 -29.06 82.88 -10.76
CA PHE A 9 -29.61 81.90 -11.71
C PHE A 9 -28.55 80.95 -12.27
N LYS A 10 -27.33 81.41 -12.52
CA LYS A 10 -26.19 80.55 -12.92
C LYS A 10 -25.75 79.65 -11.81
N TYR A 11 -25.77 80.08 -10.53
CA TYR A 11 -25.40 79.26 -9.36
C TYR A 11 -26.46 78.19 -9.09
N PHE A 12 -27.73 78.52 -9.33
CA PHE A 12 -28.82 77.53 -9.16
C PHE A 12 -28.79 76.42 -10.24
N LEU A 13 -28.50 76.84 -11.50
CA LEU A 13 -28.34 75.88 -12.60
C LEU A 13 -27.08 75.00 -12.43
N MET A 14 -26.00 75.55 -11.87
CA MET A 14 -24.78 74.85 -11.61
C MET A 14 -24.98 73.80 -10.47
N LYS A 15 -25.69 74.16 -9.40
CA LYS A 15 -26.08 73.19 -8.32
C LYS A 15 -26.97 72.05 -8.84
N LYS A 16 -27.95 72.35 -9.73
CA LYS A 16 -28.76 71.30 -10.36
C LYS A 16 -27.94 70.41 -11.27
N ARG A 17 -26.98 70.97 -12.06
CA ARG A 17 -26.09 70.12 -12.89
C ARG A 17 -25.14 69.27 -12.06
N VAL A 18 -24.58 69.76 -10.95
CA VAL A 18 -23.75 69.03 -10.03
C VAL A 18 -24.57 67.94 -9.31
N GLY A 19 -25.82 68.28 -8.91
CA GLY A 19 -26.71 67.28 -8.29
C GLY A 19 -27.08 66.11 -9.25
N ILE A 20 -27.37 66.49 -10.56
CA ILE A 20 -27.66 65.45 -11.57
C ILE A 20 -26.41 64.59 -11.87
N PHE A 21 -25.23 65.23 -11.93
CA PHE A 21 -23.98 64.49 -12.14
C PHE A 21 -23.64 63.59 -10.99
N LEU A 22 -23.85 64.05 -9.74
CA LEU A 22 -23.66 63.20 -8.52
C LEU A 22 -24.67 62.06 -8.45
N PHE A 23 -25.92 62.29 -8.87
CA PHE A 23 -26.96 61.27 -8.96
C PHE A 23 -26.65 60.23 -10.05
N LEU A 24 -26.12 60.67 -11.20
CA LEU A 24 -25.70 59.79 -12.29
C LEU A 24 -24.48 58.94 -11.94
N THR A 25 -23.53 59.53 -11.18
CA THR A 25 -22.35 58.75 -10.67
C THR A 25 -22.73 57.75 -9.59
N LEU A 26 -23.76 58.04 -8.76
CA LEU A 26 -24.29 57.07 -7.79
C LEU A 26 -24.98 55.87 -8.47
N LEU A 27 -25.64 56.10 -9.63
CA LEU A 27 -26.26 55.00 -10.40
C LEU A 27 -25.22 54.11 -11.10
N LEU A 28 -23.99 54.60 -11.36
CA LEU A 28 -22.90 53.84 -11.96
C LEU A 28 -22.08 53.03 -10.90
N ALA A 29 -22.27 53.31 -9.60
CA ALA A 29 -21.58 52.60 -8.52
C ALA A 29 -22.26 51.29 -8.11
N GLY A 30 -23.33 50.88 -8.76
CA GLY A 30 -23.94 49.57 -8.63
C GLY A 30 -23.06 48.48 -9.24
N CYS A 31 -21.99 48.07 -8.57
CA CYS A 31 -21.29 46.83 -8.90
C CYS A 31 -22.27 45.69 -8.76
N ALA A 32 -22.84 45.24 -9.86
CA ALA A 32 -23.49 43.94 -9.91
C ALA A 32 -22.42 42.89 -9.61
N LYS A 33 -22.39 42.33 -8.40
CA LYS A 33 -21.66 41.11 -8.12
C LYS A 33 -22.27 40.04 -9.04
N ILE A 34 -21.51 39.58 -10.00
CA ILE A 34 -21.84 38.37 -10.73
C ILE A 34 -21.71 37.23 -9.72
N VAL A 35 -22.82 36.88 -9.09
CA VAL A 35 -22.94 35.64 -8.29
C VAL A 35 -23.11 34.56 -9.34
N THR A 36 -22.12 33.69 -9.47
CA THR A 36 -22.28 32.43 -10.19
C THR A 36 -23.53 31.76 -9.62
N PRO A 37 -24.50 31.35 -10.48
CA PRO A 37 -25.67 30.63 -9.98
C PRO A 37 -25.18 29.41 -9.19
N VAL A 38 -25.51 29.37 -7.92
CA VAL A 38 -25.33 28.19 -7.08
C VAL A 38 -26.31 27.19 -7.64
N GLY A 39 -25.82 26.22 -8.40
CA GLY A 39 -26.64 25.10 -8.89
C GLY A 39 -27.38 24.47 -7.71
N GLY A 40 -28.52 23.85 -7.97
CA GLY A 40 -29.25 23.03 -6.99
C GLY A 40 -28.35 21.97 -6.37
N PRO A 41 -28.81 21.24 -5.34
CA PRO A 41 -28.08 20.13 -4.78
C PRO A 41 -27.71 19.15 -5.90
N LYS A 42 -26.44 18.67 -5.89
CA LYS A 42 -25.96 17.70 -6.87
C LYS A 42 -26.84 16.45 -6.82
N ASP A 43 -27.32 15.98 -7.97
CA ASP A 43 -28.02 14.70 -8.04
C ASP A 43 -27.05 13.56 -7.71
N THR A 44 -27.45 12.69 -6.80
CA THR A 44 -26.71 11.50 -6.39
C THR A 44 -27.45 10.22 -6.76
N THR A 45 -28.56 10.36 -7.50
CA THR A 45 -29.41 9.23 -7.92
C THR A 45 -28.73 8.52 -9.09
N PRO A 46 -28.47 7.20 -9.01
CA PRO A 46 -27.95 6.46 -10.15
C PRO A 46 -29.01 6.22 -11.21
N PRO A 47 -28.62 5.94 -12.48
CA PRO A 47 -29.53 5.64 -13.55
C PRO A 47 -30.32 4.34 -13.26
N LYS A 48 -31.61 4.31 -13.63
CA LYS A 48 -32.49 3.15 -13.43
C LYS A 48 -32.84 2.51 -14.76
N ILE A 49 -32.86 1.17 -14.76
CA ILE A 49 -33.26 0.38 -15.94
C ILE A 49 -34.77 0.44 -16.07
N VAL A 50 -35.25 0.84 -17.24
CA VAL A 50 -36.69 0.95 -17.57
C VAL A 50 -37.12 -0.24 -18.42
N LYS A 51 -36.25 -0.71 -19.32
CA LYS A 51 -36.60 -1.78 -20.27
C LYS A 51 -35.37 -2.53 -20.73
N GLU A 52 -35.51 -3.83 -20.87
CA GLU A 52 -34.50 -4.75 -21.44
C GLU A 52 -35.11 -5.50 -22.62
N ASN A 53 -34.30 -5.72 -23.64
CA ASN A 53 -34.71 -6.51 -24.81
C ASN A 53 -33.51 -7.26 -25.42
N PRO A 54 -33.44 -8.60 -25.36
CA PRO A 54 -34.37 -9.49 -24.65
C PRO A 54 -34.44 -9.18 -23.15
N ALA A 55 -35.45 -9.71 -22.44
CA ALA A 55 -35.56 -9.53 -21.00
C ALA A 55 -34.40 -10.23 -20.27
N ASN A 56 -33.97 -9.66 -19.14
CA ASN A 56 -33.04 -10.34 -18.25
C ASN A 56 -33.59 -11.72 -17.84
N HIS A 57 -32.72 -12.67 -17.57
CA HIS A 57 -33.04 -14.08 -17.28
C HIS A 57 -33.78 -14.83 -18.45
N SER A 58 -33.58 -14.38 -19.70
CA SER A 58 -34.13 -15.10 -20.86
C SER A 58 -33.41 -16.42 -21.11
N THR A 59 -34.16 -17.42 -21.52
CA THR A 59 -33.68 -18.73 -21.96
C THR A 59 -33.79 -18.87 -23.48
N LEU A 60 -33.15 -19.90 -24.07
CA LEU A 60 -33.10 -20.13 -25.52
C LEU A 60 -32.63 -18.87 -26.28
N PHE A 61 -31.68 -18.15 -25.67
CA PHE A 61 -31.18 -16.90 -26.23
C PHE A 61 -30.49 -17.09 -27.57
N ASN A 62 -30.98 -16.38 -28.58
CA ASN A 62 -30.46 -16.40 -29.96
C ASN A 62 -30.33 -14.98 -30.55
N SER A 63 -30.44 -13.95 -29.72
CA SER A 63 -30.37 -12.55 -30.17
C SER A 63 -28.92 -12.13 -30.44
N LYS A 64 -28.72 -11.35 -31.51
CA LYS A 64 -27.40 -10.76 -31.83
C LYS A 64 -27.05 -9.54 -30.98
N SER A 65 -28.00 -8.98 -30.25
CA SER A 65 -27.78 -7.81 -29.41
C SER A 65 -28.75 -7.78 -28.23
N ILE A 66 -28.28 -7.14 -27.14
CA ILE A 66 -29.07 -6.84 -25.97
C ILE A 66 -29.20 -5.32 -25.89
N LYS A 67 -30.42 -4.82 -25.71
CA LYS A 67 -30.71 -3.40 -25.55
C LYS A 67 -31.23 -3.14 -24.14
N ILE A 68 -30.51 -2.33 -23.36
CA ILE A 68 -30.89 -1.90 -22.00
C ILE A 68 -31.20 -0.40 -22.05
N THR A 69 -32.44 -0.01 -21.70
CA THR A 69 -32.92 1.38 -21.72
C THR A 69 -33.04 1.91 -20.31
N PHE A 70 -32.55 3.12 -20.11
CA PHE A 70 -32.52 3.82 -18.82
C PHE A 70 -33.54 4.96 -18.78
N ASP A 71 -33.88 5.43 -17.58
CA ASP A 71 -34.73 6.59 -17.35
C ASP A 71 -34.05 7.92 -17.76
N GLU A 72 -32.72 7.93 -17.82
CA GLU A 72 -31.89 9.08 -18.20
C GLU A 72 -30.82 8.74 -19.24
N PHE A 73 -30.05 9.76 -19.67
CA PHE A 73 -28.89 9.54 -20.54
C PHE A 73 -27.72 8.96 -19.75
N VAL A 74 -27.03 8.01 -20.34
CA VAL A 74 -25.91 7.29 -19.73
C VAL A 74 -24.65 7.38 -20.59
N VAL A 75 -23.48 7.17 -19.95
CA VAL A 75 -22.17 7.07 -20.60
C VAL A 75 -21.51 5.75 -20.26
N LEU A 76 -20.62 5.29 -21.14
CA LEU A 76 -19.80 4.10 -20.90
C LEU A 76 -18.45 4.51 -20.32
N ASN A 77 -18.08 3.89 -19.20
CA ASN A 77 -16.83 4.10 -18.51
C ASN A 77 -15.89 2.92 -18.76
N ASN A 78 -14.91 3.09 -19.64
CA ASN A 78 -13.90 2.08 -19.98
C ASN A 78 -14.48 0.65 -20.20
N PRO A 79 -15.44 0.44 -21.11
CA PRO A 79 -16.17 -0.82 -21.24
C PRO A 79 -15.25 -2.03 -21.47
N ASN A 80 -14.12 -1.86 -22.15
CA ASN A 80 -13.16 -2.93 -22.39
C ASN A 80 -12.48 -3.47 -21.12
N GLN A 81 -12.53 -2.74 -20.01
CA GLN A 81 -11.93 -3.14 -18.74
C GLN A 81 -12.95 -3.45 -17.65
N THR A 82 -14.14 -2.87 -17.76
CA THR A 82 -15.18 -2.93 -16.73
C THR A 82 -16.29 -3.93 -17.03
N VAL A 83 -16.50 -4.28 -18.28
CA VAL A 83 -17.46 -5.35 -18.66
C VAL A 83 -16.85 -6.70 -18.36
N ILE A 84 -17.55 -7.49 -17.57
CA ILE A 84 -17.17 -8.86 -17.25
C ILE A 84 -18.23 -9.80 -17.79
N VAL A 85 -17.83 -10.74 -18.64
CA VAL A 85 -18.71 -11.78 -19.18
C VAL A 85 -18.25 -13.13 -18.68
N SER A 86 -19.12 -13.84 -18.00
CA SER A 86 -18.86 -15.18 -17.46
C SER A 86 -19.91 -16.17 -17.97
N PRO A 87 -19.51 -17.27 -18.60
CA PRO A 87 -18.19 -17.66 -19.10
C PRO A 87 -17.55 -16.65 -20.05
N PRO A 88 -16.18 -16.58 -20.10
CA PRO A 88 -15.49 -15.66 -21.01
C PRO A 88 -15.77 -16.01 -22.47
N LEU A 89 -15.99 -14.97 -23.27
CA LEU A 89 -16.17 -15.07 -24.71
C LEU A 89 -14.81 -14.98 -25.43
N GLU A 90 -14.70 -15.56 -26.61
CA GLU A 90 -13.51 -15.43 -27.46
C GLU A 90 -13.28 -13.96 -27.86
N GLN A 91 -14.38 -13.26 -28.18
CA GLN A 91 -14.40 -11.85 -28.53
C GLN A 91 -15.23 -11.08 -27.50
N THR A 92 -14.68 -9.97 -27.01
CA THR A 92 -15.40 -9.07 -26.09
C THR A 92 -16.63 -8.47 -26.81
N PRO A 93 -17.81 -8.43 -26.16
CA PRO A 93 -18.97 -7.77 -26.73
C PRO A 93 -18.71 -6.28 -27.00
N GLU A 94 -19.22 -5.80 -28.13
CA GLU A 94 -19.14 -4.37 -28.48
C GLU A 94 -20.30 -3.61 -27.82
N LEU A 95 -19.97 -2.60 -27.00
CA LEU A 95 -20.96 -1.74 -26.35
C LEU A 95 -21.05 -0.40 -27.08
N SER A 96 -22.28 0.05 -27.33
CA SER A 96 -22.56 1.36 -27.91
C SER A 96 -23.77 2.01 -27.25
N ILE A 97 -23.88 3.35 -27.38
CA ILE A 97 -24.98 4.14 -26.82
C ILE A 97 -25.91 4.57 -27.96
N SER A 98 -27.21 4.42 -27.73
CA SER A 98 -28.26 4.90 -28.63
C SER A 98 -29.37 5.60 -27.82
N GLY A 99 -29.32 6.94 -27.76
CA GLY A 99 -30.19 7.74 -26.90
C GLY A 99 -29.99 7.41 -25.43
N LYS A 100 -31.04 7.00 -24.73
CA LYS A 100 -31.02 6.55 -23.33
C LYS A 100 -30.75 5.06 -23.19
N SER A 101 -30.21 4.40 -24.20
CA SER A 101 -30.03 2.95 -24.21
C SER A 101 -28.57 2.57 -24.45
N VAL A 102 -28.12 1.52 -23.78
CA VAL A 102 -26.90 0.78 -24.08
C VAL A 102 -27.27 -0.41 -24.95
N ILE A 103 -26.55 -0.60 -26.06
CA ILE A 103 -26.66 -1.74 -26.96
C ILE A 103 -25.39 -2.55 -26.78
N ILE A 104 -25.56 -3.83 -26.42
CA ILE A 104 -24.48 -4.82 -26.29
C ILE A 104 -24.62 -5.74 -27.49
N LYS A 105 -23.66 -5.68 -28.41
CA LYS A 105 -23.61 -6.54 -29.58
C LYS A 105 -22.89 -7.84 -29.23
N MET A 106 -23.60 -8.94 -29.29
CA MET A 106 -23.06 -10.26 -28.95
C MET A 106 -22.25 -10.83 -30.11
N PRO A 107 -21.12 -11.52 -29.86
CA PRO A 107 -20.42 -12.27 -30.88
C PRO A 107 -21.25 -13.47 -31.36
N ASP A 108 -21.01 -13.94 -32.59
CA ASP A 108 -21.77 -15.04 -33.18
C ASP A 108 -21.48 -16.43 -32.56
N SER A 109 -20.46 -16.54 -31.68
CA SER A 109 -19.97 -17.81 -31.11
C SER A 109 -20.34 -17.99 -29.64
N LEU A 110 -21.64 -18.08 -29.32
CA LEU A 110 -22.08 -18.49 -27.98
C LEU A 110 -22.09 -20.03 -27.87
N ARG A 111 -21.62 -20.55 -26.73
CA ARG A 111 -21.69 -21.99 -26.44
C ARG A 111 -23.14 -22.41 -26.22
N SER A 112 -23.51 -23.58 -26.72
CA SER A 112 -24.84 -24.15 -26.51
C SER A 112 -25.05 -24.59 -25.06
N ASN A 113 -26.28 -24.57 -24.56
CA ASN A 113 -26.67 -24.98 -23.21
C ASN A 113 -25.80 -24.35 -22.12
N THR A 114 -25.58 -23.04 -22.24
CA THR A 114 -24.66 -22.30 -21.34
C THR A 114 -25.37 -21.05 -20.81
N THR A 115 -25.28 -20.84 -19.49
CA THR A 115 -25.72 -19.63 -18.84
C THR A 115 -24.58 -18.60 -18.86
N TYR A 116 -24.89 -17.40 -19.33
CA TYR A 116 -23.99 -16.27 -19.40
C TYR A 116 -24.44 -15.17 -18.44
N SER A 117 -23.49 -14.55 -17.75
CA SER A 117 -23.69 -13.39 -16.89
C SER A 117 -22.82 -12.25 -17.40
N ILE A 118 -23.42 -11.08 -17.66
CA ILE A 118 -22.72 -9.85 -18.08
C ILE A 118 -22.82 -8.84 -16.94
N ALA A 119 -21.74 -8.60 -16.23
CA ALA A 119 -21.68 -7.58 -15.18
C ALA A 119 -21.39 -6.19 -15.80
N LEU A 120 -22.23 -5.20 -15.49
CA LEU A 120 -22.22 -3.87 -16.08
C LEU A 120 -22.10 -2.72 -15.05
N SER A 121 -22.03 -3.02 -13.77
CA SER A 121 -22.18 -2.07 -12.67
C SER A 121 -21.25 -0.85 -12.75
N GLU A 122 -19.97 -1.04 -13.02
CA GLU A 122 -19.00 0.06 -13.11
C GLU A 122 -18.87 0.64 -14.52
N THR A 123 -19.47 -0.05 -15.50
CA THR A 123 -19.38 0.30 -16.92
C THR A 123 -20.30 1.45 -17.26
N ILE A 124 -21.47 1.54 -16.61
CA ILE A 124 -22.54 2.47 -16.95
C ILE A 124 -22.65 3.53 -15.85
N LYS A 125 -22.66 4.80 -16.25
CA LYS A 125 -22.85 5.95 -15.37
C LYS A 125 -23.86 6.90 -15.97
N ASP A 126 -24.55 7.73 -15.16
CA ASP A 126 -25.32 8.82 -15.71
C ASP A 126 -24.41 9.82 -16.45
N PHE A 127 -24.99 10.53 -17.39
CA PHE A 127 -24.26 11.48 -18.24
C PHE A 127 -23.87 12.77 -17.50
N THR A 128 -24.69 13.22 -16.55
CA THR A 128 -24.60 14.56 -15.97
C THR A 128 -23.64 14.61 -14.78
N GLU A 129 -23.84 13.74 -13.80
CA GLU A 129 -23.09 13.72 -12.53
C GLU A 129 -22.05 12.61 -12.44
N GLY A 130 -22.17 11.58 -13.28
CA GLY A 130 -21.29 10.42 -13.31
C GLY A 130 -21.59 9.38 -12.22
N ASN A 131 -22.82 9.35 -11.68
CA ASN A 131 -23.24 8.35 -10.70
C ASN A 131 -23.25 6.97 -11.35
N PRO A 132 -22.57 5.96 -10.76
CA PRO A 132 -22.51 4.64 -11.37
C PRO A 132 -23.81 3.86 -11.19
N LEU A 133 -24.13 3.02 -12.17
CA LEU A 133 -25.19 2.03 -12.05
C LEU A 133 -24.92 1.15 -10.81
N PRO A 134 -25.93 0.86 -9.97
CA PRO A 134 -25.79 -0.10 -8.89
C PRO A 134 -25.35 -1.48 -9.39
N ILE A 135 -25.01 -2.38 -8.48
CA ILE A 135 -24.60 -3.75 -8.84
C ILE A 135 -25.69 -4.36 -9.73
N TYR A 136 -25.35 -4.60 -10.99
CA TYR A 136 -26.26 -5.11 -11.99
C TYR A 136 -25.57 -6.12 -12.89
N THR A 137 -26.22 -7.27 -13.07
CA THR A 137 -25.80 -8.35 -13.95
C THR A 137 -26.96 -8.70 -14.89
N TYR A 138 -26.67 -8.77 -16.18
CA TYR A 138 -27.61 -9.27 -17.17
C TYR A 138 -27.30 -10.74 -17.41
N ASP A 139 -28.26 -11.61 -17.07
CA ASP A 139 -28.10 -13.05 -17.11
C ASP A 139 -29.01 -13.62 -18.22
N PHE A 140 -28.51 -14.57 -19.01
CA PHE A 140 -29.27 -15.28 -20.00
C PHE A 140 -28.69 -16.67 -20.24
N SER A 141 -29.49 -17.57 -20.81
CA SER A 141 -29.06 -18.92 -21.19
C SER A 141 -29.35 -19.23 -22.64
N THR A 142 -28.39 -19.84 -23.34
CA THR A 142 -28.60 -20.42 -24.67
C THR A 142 -29.35 -21.74 -24.59
N GLY A 143 -29.49 -22.34 -23.40
CA GLY A 143 -30.27 -23.50 -23.09
C GLY A 143 -31.69 -23.17 -22.60
N SER A 144 -32.43 -24.20 -22.19
CA SER A 144 -33.82 -24.09 -21.71
C SER A 144 -33.96 -23.64 -20.25
N TYR A 145 -32.86 -23.53 -19.52
CA TYR A 145 -32.83 -23.12 -18.11
C TYR A 145 -31.61 -22.26 -17.80
N ILE A 146 -31.65 -21.54 -16.69
CA ILE A 146 -30.52 -20.80 -16.13
C ILE A 146 -29.96 -21.60 -14.96
N ASP A 147 -28.65 -21.77 -14.93
CA ASP A 147 -27.94 -22.39 -13.81
C ASP A 147 -28.15 -21.57 -12.54
N SER A 148 -28.24 -22.22 -11.36
CA SER A 148 -28.64 -21.55 -10.10
C SER A 148 -27.65 -21.69 -8.95
N PHE A 149 -26.53 -22.39 -9.17
CA PHE A 149 -25.50 -22.56 -8.14
C PHE A 149 -24.59 -21.34 -8.05
N MET A 150 -23.90 -21.22 -6.94
CA MET A 150 -23.03 -20.08 -6.64
C MET A 150 -21.75 -20.52 -5.93
N LEU A 151 -20.76 -19.64 -5.98
CA LEU A 151 -19.52 -19.69 -5.18
C LEU A 151 -19.21 -18.27 -4.73
N SER A 152 -18.82 -18.09 -3.48
CA SER A 152 -18.40 -16.79 -2.96
C SER A 152 -17.20 -16.92 -2.03
N GLY A 153 -16.52 -15.81 -1.82
CA GLY A 153 -15.37 -15.80 -0.95
C GLY A 153 -14.71 -14.42 -0.82
N THR A 154 -13.57 -14.42 -0.16
CA THR A 154 -12.75 -13.23 0.08
C THR A 154 -11.34 -13.43 -0.45
N LEU A 155 -10.77 -12.36 -1.02
CA LEU A 155 -9.38 -12.28 -1.43
C LEU A 155 -8.66 -11.22 -0.59
N LYS A 156 -7.58 -11.62 0.05
CA LYS A 156 -6.69 -10.74 0.80
C LYS A 156 -5.27 -10.82 0.28
N ASP A 157 -4.54 -9.74 0.40
CA ASP A 157 -3.10 -9.75 0.16
C ASP A 157 -2.39 -10.57 1.25
N ALA A 158 -1.49 -11.46 0.86
CA ALA A 158 -0.85 -12.41 1.77
C ALA A 158 0.04 -11.74 2.83
N VAL A 159 0.58 -10.54 2.54
CA VAL A 159 1.51 -9.83 3.44
C VAL A 159 0.79 -8.82 4.31
N SER A 160 -0.04 -7.98 3.71
CA SER A 160 -0.74 -6.89 4.41
C SER A 160 -2.04 -7.34 5.06
N LEU A 161 -2.59 -8.49 4.67
CA LEU A 161 -3.92 -9.01 5.00
C LEU A 161 -5.06 -8.06 4.62
N GLY A 162 -4.75 -7.03 3.85
CA GLY A 162 -5.71 -6.07 3.32
C GLY A 162 -6.58 -6.68 2.23
N ALA A 163 -7.82 -6.18 2.12
CA ALA A 163 -8.72 -6.54 1.03
C ALA A 163 -8.13 -6.10 -0.33
N VAL A 164 -8.19 -6.98 -1.34
CA VAL A 164 -7.70 -6.68 -2.68
C VAL A 164 -8.87 -6.54 -3.65
N LYS A 165 -8.97 -5.38 -4.31
CA LYS A 165 -10.05 -5.04 -5.24
C LYS A 165 -9.63 -5.19 -6.71
N ASN A 166 -10.61 -5.38 -7.59
CA ASN A 166 -10.45 -5.44 -9.06
C ASN A 166 -9.51 -6.55 -9.55
N VAL A 167 -9.34 -7.61 -8.78
CA VAL A 167 -8.58 -8.80 -9.15
C VAL A 167 -9.53 -9.83 -9.72
N TYR A 168 -9.17 -10.44 -10.82
CA TYR A 168 -9.95 -11.53 -11.40
C TYR A 168 -9.93 -12.76 -10.50
N VAL A 169 -11.08 -13.43 -10.39
CA VAL A 169 -11.20 -14.75 -9.77
C VAL A 169 -11.75 -15.69 -10.83
N PHE A 170 -11.13 -16.86 -10.96
CA PHE A 170 -11.35 -17.85 -12.01
C PHE A 170 -11.83 -19.16 -11.43
N LEU A 171 -12.74 -19.82 -12.14
CA LEU A 171 -13.11 -21.21 -11.88
C LEU A 171 -12.80 -22.07 -13.10
N TYR A 172 -12.23 -23.25 -12.84
CA TYR A 172 -12.02 -24.29 -13.83
C TYR A 172 -12.78 -25.56 -13.40
N ASP A 173 -13.53 -26.14 -14.31
CA ASP A 173 -14.34 -27.36 -14.12
C ASP A 173 -13.53 -28.66 -14.26
N GLN A 174 -12.23 -28.54 -14.48
CA GLN A 174 -11.30 -29.66 -14.58
C GLN A 174 -10.25 -29.54 -13.48
N ASP A 175 -9.92 -30.68 -12.86
CA ASP A 175 -8.88 -30.76 -11.83
C ASP A 175 -7.49 -30.92 -12.45
N ILE A 176 -7.05 -29.90 -13.21
CA ILE A 176 -5.74 -29.84 -13.88
C ILE A 176 -5.01 -28.58 -13.45
N ASP A 177 -3.83 -28.75 -12.83
CA ASP A 177 -3.08 -27.63 -12.28
C ASP A 177 -2.45 -26.69 -13.30
N SER A 178 -2.23 -27.14 -14.53
CA SER A 178 -1.63 -26.30 -15.58
C SER A 178 -2.63 -25.36 -16.28
N LEU A 179 -3.92 -25.47 -16.00
CA LEU A 179 -4.94 -24.69 -16.68
C LEU A 179 -4.73 -23.18 -16.62
N PRO A 180 -4.45 -22.56 -15.45
CA PRO A 180 -4.25 -21.11 -15.39
C PRO A 180 -3.05 -20.60 -16.19
N LEU A 181 -2.11 -21.48 -16.54
CA LEU A 181 -0.90 -21.16 -17.30
C LEU A 181 -1.12 -21.12 -18.82
N SER A 182 -2.25 -21.67 -19.33
CA SER A 182 -2.41 -21.87 -20.76
C SER A 182 -3.86 -21.81 -21.29
N VAL A 183 -4.84 -21.88 -20.40
CA VAL A 183 -6.25 -21.98 -20.78
C VAL A 183 -7.06 -20.92 -20.05
N ARG A 184 -7.97 -20.25 -20.79
CA ARG A 184 -8.93 -19.32 -20.19
C ARG A 184 -9.89 -20.04 -19.25
N PRO A 185 -10.36 -19.39 -18.17
CA PRO A 185 -11.22 -20.01 -17.17
C PRO A 185 -12.59 -20.43 -17.73
N THR A 186 -13.24 -21.39 -17.05
CA THR A 186 -14.64 -21.75 -17.31
C THR A 186 -15.57 -20.63 -16.87
N TYR A 187 -15.36 -20.05 -15.70
CA TYR A 187 -16.09 -18.87 -15.20
C TYR A 187 -15.12 -17.85 -14.64
N LEU A 188 -15.49 -16.58 -14.67
CA LEU A 188 -14.72 -15.49 -14.07
C LEU A 188 -15.60 -14.45 -13.40
N THR A 189 -15.04 -13.82 -12.38
CA THR A 189 -15.59 -12.64 -11.69
C THR A 189 -14.45 -11.73 -11.26
N LYS A 190 -14.76 -10.61 -10.60
CA LYS A 190 -13.76 -9.73 -9.98
C LYS A 190 -14.10 -9.46 -8.53
N THR A 191 -13.05 -9.20 -7.74
CA THR A 191 -13.20 -8.75 -6.36
C THR A 191 -13.70 -7.31 -6.30
N ASN A 192 -14.60 -7.04 -5.35
CA ASN A 192 -15.11 -5.70 -5.05
C ASN A 192 -14.16 -4.91 -4.13
N GLY A 193 -14.56 -3.70 -3.72
CA GLY A 193 -13.78 -2.83 -2.84
C GLY A 193 -13.38 -3.44 -1.49
N ASN A 194 -14.11 -4.44 -1.01
CA ASN A 194 -13.86 -5.16 0.24
C ASN A 194 -13.13 -6.49 0.02
N GLY A 195 -12.69 -6.77 -1.20
CA GLY A 195 -12.03 -8.03 -1.54
C GLY A 195 -13.00 -9.23 -1.69
N ASN A 196 -14.30 -9.02 -1.63
CA ASN A 196 -15.28 -10.08 -1.79
C ASN A 196 -15.51 -10.36 -3.27
N PHE A 197 -15.72 -11.63 -3.60
CA PHE A 197 -16.11 -12.08 -4.93
C PHE A 197 -17.30 -13.04 -4.86
N THR A 198 -18.09 -13.06 -5.92
CA THR A 198 -19.23 -13.97 -6.04
C THR A 198 -19.37 -14.43 -7.49
N PHE A 199 -19.52 -15.72 -7.67
CA PHE A 199 -19.98 -16.34 -8.89
C PHE A 199 -21.44 -16.69 -8.71
N ASN A 200 -22.26 -16.20 -9.59
CA ASN A 200 -23.67 -16.59 -9.70
C ASN A 200 -23.86 -17.42 -10.95
N ASN A 201 -24.94 -18.21 -10.98
CA ASN A 201 -25.40 -18.92 -12.17
C ASN A 201 -24.35 -19.88 -12.75
N VAL A 202 -23.60 -20.55 -11.86
CA VAL A 202 -22.67 -21.62 -12.23
C VAL A 202 -23.39 -22.97 -12.23
N LYS A 203 -22.86 -23.92 -12.96
CA LYS A 203 -23.33 -25.31 -12.90
C LYS A 203 -22.98 -25.96 -11.58
N PRO A 204 -23.76 -26.93 -11.08
CA PRO A 204 -23.36 -27.76 -9.95
C PRO A 204 -22.09 -28.52 -10.29
N GLY A 205 -21.11 -28.52 -9.35
CA GLY A 205 -19.86 -29.24 -9.56
C GLY A 205 -18.73 -28.77 -8.65
N ASN A 206 -17.59 -29.44 -8.81
CA ASN A 206 -16.34 -29.09 -8.14
C ASN A 206 -15.47 -28.24 -9.07
N TYR A 207 -14.91 -27.17 -8.55
CA TYR A 207 -14.13 -26.22 -9.32
C TYR A 207 -12.77 -25.98 -8.69
N LYS A 208 -11.72 -25.94 -9.49
CA LYS A 208 -10.47 -25.30 -9.07
C LYS A 208 -10.64 -23.79 -9.13
N ILE A 209 -10.24 -23.12 -8.04
CA ILE A 209 -10.37 -21.69 -7.90
C ILE A 209 -8.99 -21.02 -7.86
N PHE A 210 -8.88 -19.91 -8.60
CA PHE A 210 -7.68 -19.08 -8.68
C PHE A 210 -8.07 -17.61 -8.64
N ALA A 211 -7.18 -16.76 -8.07
CA ALA A 211 -7.27 -15.33 -8.32
C ALA A 211 -6.01 -14.87 -9.05
N LEU A 212 -6.17 -13.94 -9.99
CA LEU A 212 -5.08 -13.44 -10.82
C LEU A 212 -5.16 -11.92 -10.94
N ASN A 213 -4.08 -11.24 -10.54
CA ASN A 213 -3.85 -9.85 -10.91
C ASN A 213 -3.25 -9.80 -12.32
N ASP A 214 -4.11 -9.98 -13.31
CA ASP A 214 -3.78 -10.08 -14.73
C ASP A 214 -3.39 -8.70 -15.29
N ILE A 215 -2.12 -8.50 -15.54
CA ILE A 215 -1.55 -7.21 -15.96
C ILE A 215 -1.75 -6.97 -17.45
N ASN A 216 -1.66 -8.03 -18.26
CA ASN A 216 -1.79 -7.94 -19.72
C ASN A 216 -3.22 -8.22 -20.24
N ASN A 217 -4.17 -8.56 -19.35
CA ASN A 217 -5.58 -8.85 -19.62
C ASN A 217 -5.79 -10.01 -20.62
N ASN A 218 -4.97 -11.04 -20.54
CA ASN A 218 -5.08 -12.23 -21.38
C ASN A 218 -5.83 -13.39 -20.69
N LEU A 219 -6.16 -13.26 -19.40
CA LEU A 219 -6.80 -14.25 -18.53
C LEU A 219 -5.94 -15.52 -18.33
N ILE A 220 -4.61 -15.37 -18.39
CA ILE A 220 -3.63 -16.45 -18.24
C ILE A 220 -2.52 -15.96 -17.29
N TYR A 221 -2.06 -16.83 -16.41
CA TYR A 221 -0.92 -16.55 -15.53
C TYR A 221 0.39 -16.84 -16.27
N ASP A 222 0.98 -15.83 -16.90
CA ASP A 222 2.15 -15.97 -17.77
C ASP A 222 3.29 -14.96 -17.49
N LEU A 223 3.04 -13.92 -16.72
CA LEU A 223 4.04 -12.92 -16.39
C LEU A 223 4.57 -13.09 -14.95
N PRO A 224 5.88 -12.96 -14.74
CA PRO A 224 6.50 -13.17 -13.42
C PRO A 224 6.13 -12.11 -12.37
N ASN A 225 5.57 -10.98 -12.78
CA ASN A 225 5.10 -9.89 -11.92
C ASN A 225 3.59 -9.91 -11.68
N GLU A 226 2.89 -10.90 -12.20
CA GLU A 226 1.49 -11.15 -11.86
C GLU A 226 1.38 -11.80 -10.49
N SER A 227 0.39 -11.39 -9.71
CA SER A 227 0.10 -12.02 -8.42
C SER A 227 -0.99 -13.06 -8.59
N ILE A 228 -0.85 -14.19 -7.91
CA ILE A 228 -1.79 -15.31 -7.96
C ILE A 228 -2.25 -15.71 -6.56
N ALA A 229 -3.46 -16.24 -6.46
CA ALA A 229 -3.93 -16.98 -5.30
C ALA A 229 -4.61 -18.27 -5.78
N PHE A 230 -4.51 -19.35 -5.01
CA PHE A 230 -5.11 -20.64 -5.36
C PHE A 230 -5.44 -21.45 -4.10
N LEU A 231 -6.31 -22.43 -4.24
CA LEU A 231 -6.48 -23.50 -3.29
C LEU A 231 -5.93 -24.80 -3.88
N SER A 232 -5.37 -25.65 -3.01
CA SER A 232 -4.86 -26.96 -3.43
C SER A 232 -6.00 -27.89 -3.81
N GLU A 233 -7.11 -27.85 -3.07
CA GLU A 233 -8.28 -28.69 -3.27
C GLU A 233 -9.37 -27.96 -4.04
N PRO A 234 -10.12 -28.65 -4.90
CA PRO A 234 -11.31 -28.10 -5.55
C PRO A 234 -12.38 -27.70 -4.53
N VAL A 235 -13.19 -26.72 -4.91
CA VAL A 235 -14.31 -26.21 -4.12
C VAL A 235 -15.63 -26.58 -4.79
N GLU A 236 -16.56 -27.11 -4.01
CA GLU A 236 -17.89 -27.44 -4.49
C GLU A 236 -18.78 -26.19 -4.58
N SER A 237 -19.53 -26.03 -5.69
CA SER A 237 -20.55 -24.99 -5.80
C SER A 237 -21.79 -25.37 -4.98
N TRP A 238 -22.47 -24.37 -4.40
CA TRP A 238 -23.66 -24.60 -3.59
C TRP A 238 -24.90 -23.91 -4.16
N SER A 239 -26.09 -24.45 -3.81
CA SER A 239 -27.36 -23.83 -4.20
C SER A 239 -27.61 -22.54 -3.40
N LYS A 240 -28.15 -21.51 -4.06
CA LYS A 240 -28.60 -20.30 -3.36
C LYS A 240 -29.58 -20.66 -2.24
N PRO A 241 -29.46 -20.06 -1.04
CA PRO A 241 -30.48 -20.20 -0.03
C PRO A 241 -31.83 -19.71 -0.59
N VAL A 242 -32.86 -20.54 -0.49
CA VAL A 242 -34.22 -20.13 -0.87
C VAL A 242 -34.68 -19.12 0.17
N THR A 243 -34.64 -17.85 -0.16
CA THR A 243 -35.31 -16.81 0.61
C THR A 243 -36.80 -16.91 0.24
N ASP A 244 -37.56 -17.67 1.04
CA ASP A 244 -39.01 -17.61 0.96
C ASP A 244 -39.45 -16.18 1.27
N THR A 245 -39.85 -15.44 0.25
CA THR A 245 -40.61 -14.21 0.37
C THR A 245 -42.02 -14.58 0.82
N LEU A 246 -42.17 -14.95 2.08
CA LEU A 246 -43.46 -14.98 2.73
C LEU A 246 -43.69 -13.63 3.38
N GLU A 247 -44.84 -13.04 3.02
CA GLU A 247 -45.38 -11.76 3.46
C GLU A 247 -45.17 -11.49 4.95
N GLU A 248 -44.85 -10.25 5.26
CA GLU A 248 -44.89 -9.66 6.60
C GLU A 248 -46.26 -9.84 7.22
N ASN A 249 -46.51 -10.91 7.97
CA ASN A 249 -47.50 -10.97 9.02
C ASN A 249 -47.44 -12.32 9.76
N GLN A 250 -46.48 -12.50 10.66
CA GLN A 250 -46.67 -13.24 11.92
C GLN A 250 -45.36 -13.20 12.73
N LYS A 251 -45.37 -12.37 13.77
CA LYS A 251 -44.43 -12.48 14.89
C LYS A 251 -44.66 -13.84 15.58
N SER A 252 -43.75 -14.76 15.42
CA SER A 252 -43.57 -15.86 16.37
C SER A 252 -42.09 -16.17 16.49
N ASP A 253 -41.59 -16.06 17.73
CA ASP A 253 -40.30 -16.54 18.18
C ASP A 253 -40.03 -17.96 17.68
N ARG A 254 -39.19 -18.10 16.68
CA ARG A 254 -38.40 -19.30 16.43
C ARG A 254 -37.06 -18.84 15.91
N THR A 255 -36.09 -18.80 16.80
CA THR A 255 -34.66 -18.83 16.47
C THR A 255 -34.41 -20.07 15.62
N ARG A 256 -34.54 -19.96 14.31
CA ARG A 256 -34.04 -20.93 13.37
C ARG A 256 -32.54 -20.63 13.25
N GLN A 257 -31.74 -21.39 13.99
CA GLN A 257 -30.34 -21.59 13.63
C GLN A 257 -30.32 -22.04 12.17
N THR A 258 -29.93 -21.16 11.27
CA THR A 258 -29.45 -21.52 9.95
C THR A 258 -28.11 -22.21 10.16
N SER A 259 -28.14 -23.52 10.37
CA SER A 259 -27.00 -24.40 10.26
C SER A 259 -26.73 -24.60 8.76
N GLY A 260 -26.06 -23.65 8.16
CA GLY A 260 -25.31 -23.74 6.95
C GLY A 260 -24.05 -22.96 7.24
N ASP A 261 -22.97 -23.65 7.60
CA ASP A 261 -21.62 -23.10 7.45
C ASP A 261 -21.53 -22.70 5.99
N GLU A 262 -21.72 -21.39 5.71
CA GLU A 262 -21.38 -20.82 4.41
C GLU A 262 -19.90 -21.11 4.22
N GLN A 263 -19.57 -22.02 3.33
CA GLN A 263 -18.18 -22.34 2.97
C GLN A 263 -17.60 -21.16 2.21
N GLU A 264 -17.35 -20.06 2.95
CA GLU A 264 -16.71 -18.88 2.37
C GLU A 264 -15.28 -19.24 1.98
N VAL A 265 -14.99 -19.15 0.69
CA VAL A 265 -13.66 -19.39 0.14
C VAL A 265 -12.72 -18.24 0.53
N LYS A 266 -11.59 -18.57 1.15
CA LYS A 266 -10.57 -17.58 1.53
C LYS A 266 -9.32 -17.76 0.66
N LEU A 267 -8.95 -16.71 -0.05
CA LEU A 267 -7.79 -16.68 -0.93
C LEU A 267 -6.77 -15.65 -0.43
N ALA A 268 -5.49 -16.03 -0.47
CA ALA A 268 -4.35 -15.15 -0.18
C ALA A 268 -3.59 -14.85 -1.46
N LEU A 269 -3.60 -13.59 -1.89
CA LEU A 269 -2.92 -13.13 -3.09
C LEU A 269 -1.45 -12.88 -2.82
N PHE A 270 -0.58 -13.50 -3.59
CA PHE A 270 0.88 -13.31 -3.49
C PHE A 270 1.51 -13.23 -4.87
N THR A 271 2.69 -12.63 -4.94
CA THR A 271 3.53 -12.68 -6.14
C THR A 271 4.62 -13.71 -5.92
N GLU A 272 4.81 -14.62 -6.86
CA GLU A 272 5.89 -15.60 -6.79
C GLU A 272 7.26 -14.89 -6.80
N ARG A 273 8.21 -15.50 -6.14
CA ARG A 273 9.59 -15.06 -6.29
C ARG A 273 10.08 -15.38 -7.69
N ASP A 274 10.48 -14.35 -8.43
CA ASP A 274 11.11 -14.57 -9.73
C ASP A 274 12.43 -15.33 -9.52
N SER A 275 12.54 -16.49 -10.15
CA SER A 275 13.77 -17.30 -10.09
C SER A 275 14.94 -16.67 -10.86
N ASN A 276 14.65 -15.74 -11.75
CA ASN A 276 15.67 -15.03 -12.52
C ASN A 276 16.17 -13.82 -11.72
N GLN A 277 17.23 -14.02 -10.97
CA GLN A 277 17.91 -12.93 -10.30
C GLN A 277 18.59 -12.02 -11.32
N VAL A 278 18.21 -10.76 -11.34
CA VAL A 278 18.76 -9.76 -12.28
C VAL A 278 19.18 -8.53 -11.48
N LEU A 279 20.41 -8.08 -11.73
CA LEU A 279 20.86 -6.78 -11.27
C LEU A 279 20.15 -5.69 -12.08
N SER A 280 19.37 -4.85 -11.41
CA SER A 280 18.86 -3.62 -12.01
C SER A 280 20.02 -2.64 -12.25
N LYS A 281 19.78 -1.61 -13.05
CA LYS A 281 20.80 -0.58 -13.25
C LYS A 281 21.23 -0.01 -11.89
N TYR A 282 22.53 -0.04 -11.58
CA TYR A 282 23.03 0.53 -10.34
C TYR A 282 22.80 2.05 -10.28
N ILE A 283 22.61 2.55 -9.08
CA ILE A 283 22.34 3.95 -8.78
C ILE A 283 23.55 4.50 -8.00
N ASN A 284 24.15 5.57 -8.48
CA ASN A 284 25.11 6.35 -7.73
C ASN A 284 24.46 7.66 -7.28
N THR A 285 24.21 7.78 -5.99
CA THR A 285 23.54 8.95 -5.41
C THR A 285 24.52 10.07 -5.05
N THR A 286 25.74 9.71 -4.72
CA THR A 286 26.84 10.61 -4.39
C THR A 286 28.16 10.04 -4.95
N GLU A 287 29.25 10.81 -4.85
CA GLU A 287 30.58 10.35 -5.27
C GLU A 287 31.04 9.06 -4.55
N ASN A 288 30.52 8.81 -3.36
CA ASN A 288 30.96 7.71 -2.51
C ASN A 288 29.87 6.65 -2.23
N LEU A 289 28.64 6.78 -2.74
CA LEU A 289 27.57 5.81 -2.48
C LEU A 289 27.04 5.23 -3.78
N TYR A 290 27.24 3.93 -3.93
CA TYR A 290 26.70 3.12 -5.02
C TYR A 290 25.72 2.10 -4.47
N VAL A 291 24.56 2.00 -5.10
CA VAL A 291 23.50 1.07 -4.75
C VAL A 291 23.28 0.13 -5.92
N PHE A 292 23.30 -1.16 -5.65
CA PHE A 292 23.07 -2.23 -6.62
C PHE A 292 21.76 -2.93 -6.25
N PRO A 293 20.62 -2.46 -6.81
CA PRO A 293 19.33 -3.08 -6.58
C PRO A 293 19.18 -4.33 -7.43
N TYR A 294 18.67 -5.38 -6.83
CA TYR A 294 18.33 -6.65 -7.45
C TYR A 294 16.82 -6.80 -7.56
N LYS A 295 16.39 -7.60 -8.51
CA LYS A 295 14.96 -7.83 -8.76
C LYS A 295 14.30 -8.64 -7.65
N THR A 296 15.06 -9.55 -7.04
CA THR A 296 14.59 -10.39 -5.95
C THR A 296 15.58 -10.38 -4.78
N ASP A 297 15.13 -10.74 -3.59
CA ASP A 297 16.00 -10.92 -2.43
C ASP A 297 17.01 -12.06 -2.66
N PHE A 298 18.13 -12.03 -1.95
CA PHE A 298 19.19 -13.02 -2.05
C PHE A 298 19.75 -13.38 -0.65
N LYS A 299 20.36 -14.56 -0.54
CA LYS A 299 20.98 -15.05 0.71
C LYS A 299 22.42 -14.57 0.86
N SER A 300 23.17 -14.61 -0.22
CA SER A 300 24.60 -14.25 -0.24
C SER A 300 24.95 -13.38 -1.43
N PHE A 301 25.91 -12.49 -1.22
CA PHE A 301 26.47 -11.64 -2.25
C PHE A 301 28.00 -11.59 -2.11
N SER A 302 28.69 -11.71 -3.21
CA SER A 302 30.13 -11.47 -3.28
C SER A 302 30.50 -10.71 -4.55
N ALA A 303 31.59 -9.94 -4.47
CA ALA A 303 32.12 -9.17 -5.58
C ALA A 303 33.63 -9.45 -5.73
N ARG A 304 34.04 -9.75 -6.94
CA ARG A 304 35.45 -9.98 -7.30
C ARG A 304 35.93 -8.90 -8.28
N HIS A 305 37.02 -8.20 -7.92
CA HIS A 305 37.64 -7.23 -8.82
C HIS A 305 38.22 -7.93 -10.03
N LEU A 306 37.99 -7.39 -11.24
CA LEU A 306 38.46 -7.93 -12.49
C LEU A 306 39.53 -7.03 -13.13
N SER A 307 39.27 -5.72 -13.22
CA SER A 307 40.16 -4.76 -13.84
C SER A 307 39.82 -3.31 -13.53
N GLY A 308 40.77 -2.42 -13.75
CA GLY A 308 40.62 -0.99 -13.46
C GLY A 308 41.04 -0.65 -12.03
N GLN A 309 40.50 0.43 -11.48
CA GLN A 309 40.78 0.85 -10.12
C GLN A 309 40.16 -0.15 -9.11
N GLU A 310 40.98 -0.70 -8.22
CA GLU A 310 40.44 -1.48 -7.10
C GLU A 310 39.83 -0.53 -6.06
N LEU A 311 38.58 -0.84 -5.62
CA LEU A 311 37.80 0.03 -4.78
C LEU A 311 37.87 -0.43 -3.32
N SER A 312 38.12 0.51 -2.43
CA SER A 312 37.98 0.30 -0.98
C SER A 312 36.63 0.78 -0.52
N TYR A 313 35.80 -0.12 0.03
CA TYR A 313 34.43 0.18 0.40
C TYR A 313 33.95 -0.61 1.63
N PHE A 314 32.90 -0.09 2.26
CA PHE A 314 32.06 -0.87 3.17
C PHE A 314 30.85 -1.39 2.40
N GLN A 315 30.55 -2.67 2.56
CA GLN A 315 29.40 -3.30 1.94
C GLN A 315 28.30 -3.54 2.96
N ILE A 316 27.08 -3.12 2.63
CA ILE A 316 25.88 -3.38 3.42
C ILE A 316 24.83 -4.00 2.50
N ILE A 317 24.14 -5.00 2.99
CA ILE A 317 22.97 -5.58 2.35
C ILE A 317 21.75 -4.97 3.01
N SER A 318 20.73 -4.59 2.22
CA SER A 318 19.45 -4.08 2.73
C SER A 318 18.76 -5.11 3.64
N ASP A 319 17.89 -4.65 4.52
CA ASP A 319 17.08 -5.54 5.39
C ASP A 319 16.16 -6.44 4.55
N SER A 320 15.63 -5.91 3.42
CA SER A 320 14.90 -6.68 2.41
C SER A 320 15.76 -7.65 1.60
N ARG A 321 17.09 -7.55 1.74
CA ARG A 321 18.09 -8.35 1.02
C ARG A 321 17.97 -8.32 -0.51
N ASP A 322 17.42 -7.25 -1.05
CA ASP A 322 17.25 -7.00 -2.48
C ASP A 322 18.23 -5.94 -3.03
N SER A 323 19.06 -5.37 -2.17
CA SER A 323 19.98 -4.30 -2.56
C SER A 323 21.31 -4.40 -1.83
N VAL A 324 22.39 -4.11 -2.54
CA VAL A 324 23.74 -3.99 -1.98
C VAL A 324 24.17 -2.53 -2.03
N TYR A 325 24.64 -2.01 -0.91
CA TYR A 325 25.15 -0.66 -0.77
C TYR A 325 26.66 -0.72 -0.62
N TRP A 326 27.39 -0.02 -1.49
CA TRP A 326 28.80 0.21 -1.34
C TRP A 326 29.06 1.66 -0.92
N PHE A 327 29.58 1.82 0.28
CA PHE A 327 30.07 3.10 0.79
C PHE A 327 31.57 3.17 0.56
N LEU A 328 31.98 3.89 -0.48
CA LEU A 328 33.40 4.01 -0.83
C LEU A 328 34.16 4.84 0.20
N LYS A 329 35.35 4.36 0.56
CA LYS A 329 36.27 5.12 1.43
C LYS A 329 36.89 6.31 0.70
N GLU A 330 37.03 6.19 -0.63
CA GLU A 330 37.54 7.24 -1.51
C GLU A 330 36.71 7.29 -2.80
N PRO A 331 36.51 8.46 -3.42
CA PRO A 331 35.82 8.58 -4.69
C PRO A 331 36.52 7.78 -5.81
N ILE A 332 35.73 7.24 -6.74
CA ILE A 332 36.26 6.59 -7.95
C ILE A 332 36.79 7.66 -8.90
N THR A 333 38.03 7.52 -9.32
CA THR A 333 38.68 8.40 -10.30
C THR A 333 38.72 7.79 -11.70
N ASP A 334 38.71 6.47 -11.80
CA ASP A 334 38.71 5.72 -13.07
C ASP A 334 37.68 4.58 -13.00
N THR A 335 37.35 4.04 -14.16
CA THR A 335 36.39 2.95 -14.29
C THR A 335 36.94 1.65 -13.71
N SER A 336 36.10 0.96 -12.96
CA SER A 336 36.38 -0.34 -12.37
C SER A 336 35.42 -1.40 -12.86
N ARG A 337 35.87 -2.66 -12.97
CA ARG A 337 35.04 -3.81 -13.35
C ARG A 337 35.06 -4.85 -12.25
N TYR A 338 33.87 -5.26 -11.85
CA TYR A 338 33.65 -6.30 -10.85
C TYR A 338 32.74 -7.40 -11.41
N GLU A 339 33.03 -8.61 -11.03
CA GLU A 339 32.15 -9.76 -11.19
C GLU A 339 31.30 -9.90 -9.93
N PHE A 340 29.98 -9.94 -10.09
CA PHE A 340 29.06 -10.11 -9.00
C PHE A 340 28.50 -11.53 -8.98
N THR A 341 28.54 -12.16 -7.82
CA THR A 341 27.97 -13.49 -7.58
C THR A 341 26.92 -13.39 -6.50
N VAL A 342 25.73 -13.90 -6.78
CA VAL A 342 24.59 -13.91 -5.86
C VAL A 342 24.12 -15.35 -5.71
N ASP A 343 23.96 -15.79 -4.46
CA ASP A 343 23.56 -17.15 -4.10
C ASP A 343 24.41 -18.25 -4.80
N GLY A 344 25.70 -17.96 -4.99
CA GLY A 344 26.65 -18.87 -5.65
C GLY A 344 26.57 -18.85 -7.19
N HIS A 345 25.64 -18.11 -7.78
CA HIS A 345 25.53 -17.98 -9.24
C HIS A 345 26.19 -16.70 -9.73
N HIS A 346 27.06 -16.83 -10.71
CA HIS A 346 27.60 -15.68 -11.44
C HIS A 346 26.47 -14.99 -12.19
N LEU A 347 26.24 -13.70 -11.90
CA LEU A 347 25.15 -12.97 -12.52
C LEU A 347 25.63 -12.03 -13.63
N ASP A 348 26.68 -11.23 -13.35
CA ASP A 348 27.06 -10.18 -14.29
C ASP A 348 28.44 -9.61 -14.03
N THR A 349 29.03 -9.04 -15.08
CA THR A 349 30.22 -8.18 -14.98
C THR A 349 29.79 -6.73 -14.97
N VAL A 350 29.91 -6.08 -13.82
CA VAL A 350 29.44 -4.72 -13.60
C VAL A 350 30.59 -3.72 -13.85
N LYS A 351 30.34 -2.78 -14.74
CA LYS A 351 31.22 -1.65 -14.99
C LYS A 351 30.80 -0.48 -14.10
N ILE A 352 31.64 -0.13 -13.13
CA ILE A 352 31.42 0.96 -12.19
C ILE A 352 32.21 2.17 -12.65
N SER A 353 31.56 3.29 -12.89
CA SER A 353 32.17 4.51 -13.40
C SER A 353 32.13 5.64 -12.38
N PRO A 354 33.05 6.62 -12.45
CA PRO A 354 33.02 7.80 -11.60
C PRO A 354 31.66 8.51 -11.61
N PHE A 355 31.28 9.09 -10.48
CA PHE A 355 30.05 9.87 -10.36
C PHE A 355 30.12 11.10 -11.27
N LYS A 356 29.12 11.23 -12.14
CA LYS A 356 28.95 12.43 -12.98
C LYS A 356 27.90 13.34 -12.38
N LYS A 357 28.33 14.47 -11.85
CA LYS A 357 27.40 15.50 -11.38
C LYS A 357 26.58 16.03 -12.57
N ASN A 358 25.29 15.77 -12.60
CA ASN A 358 24.41 16.27 -13.68
C ASN A 358 24.32 17.80 -13.61
N THR A 359 25.06 18.50 -14.44
CA THR A 359 25.02 19.97 -14.58
C THR A 359 23.91 20.47 -15.49
N LYS A 360 23.14 19.58 -16.14
CA LYS A 360 22.03 19.94 -17.04
C LYS A 360 20.69 19.92 -16.30
N GLY A 361 20.22 21.14 -15.93
CA GLY A 361 18.91 21.31 -15.30
C GLY A 361 18.83 22.60 -14.51
N VAL A 362 19.19 23.71 -15.14
CA VAL A 362 18.91 25.06 -14.62
C VAL A 362 17.41 25.31 -14.77
N GLY A 363 16.67 25.30 -13.68
CA GLY A 363 15.27 25.70 -13.71
C GLY A 363 14.39 25.14 -12.61
N SER A 364 14.87 24.98 -11.40
CA SER A 364 13.93 24.89 -10.28
C SER A 364 14.52 25.46 -8.98
N ARG A 365 13.72 26.32 -8.36
CA ARG A 365 13.98 26.98 -7.08
C ARG A 365 14.15 26.02 -5.87
N ARG A 366 14.48 24.75 -6.10
CA ARG A 366 14.71 23.73 -5.05
C ARG A 366 16.17 23.56 -4.62
N LYS A 367 17.11 24.37 -5.11
CA LYS A 367 18.55 24.27 -4.78
C LYS A 367 18.99 24.93 -3.49
N ALA A 368 18.09 25.39 -2.61
CA ALA A 368 18.48 26.16 -1.44
C ALA A 368 18.69 25.34 -0.15
N ASN A 369 18.57 23.99 -0.14
CA ASN A 369 18.66 23.19 1.09
C ASN A 369 19.37 21.82 0.97
N GLU A 370 20.27 21.62 0.01
CA GLU A 370 21.24 20.52 0.18
C GLU A 370 22.24 20.96 1.25
N LYS A 371 22.05 20.50 2.48
CA LYS A 371 23.02 20.67 3.55
C LYS A 371 24.30 19.96 3.11
N ASN A 372 25.34 20.74 2.84
CA ASN A 372 26.71 20.23 2.54
C ASN A 372 27.42 19.76 3.82
N ALA A 373 26.70 19.16 4.76
CA ALA A 373 27.26 18.70 6.02
C ALA A 373 26.81 17.27 6.35
N LEU A 374 27.63 16.54 7.06
CA LEU A 374 27.30 15.26 7.65
C LEU A 374 26.19 15.48 8.69
N SER A 375 24.99 14.96 8.42
CA SER A 375 23.89 15.08 9.40
C SER A 375 24.14 14.15 10.58
N VAL A 376 24.05 14.71 11.80
CA VAL A 376 24.14 13.99 13.06
C VAL A 376 22.82 14.18 13.81
N SER A 377 22.22 13.07 14.24
CA SER A 377 20.98 13.08 15.02
C SER A 377 21.11 12.20 16.27
N LEU A 378 20.29 12.47 17.28
CA LEU A 378 20.25 11.71 18.51
C LEU A 378 18.95 10.93 18.62
N SER A 379 19.04 9.64 18.93
CA SER A 379 17.91 8.78 19.31
C SER A 379 17.94 8.44 20.79
N ASN A 380 16.81 7.93 21.31
CA ASN A 380 16.62 7.56 22.73
C ASN A 380 16.87 8.68 23.74
N LYS A 381 16.65 9.93 23.35
CA LYS A 381 16.97 11.11 24.18
C LYS A 381 16.23 11.14 25.51
N GLU A 382 14.99 10.69 25.54
CA GLU A 382 14.14 10.76 26.72
C GLU A 382 14.17 9.48 27.55
N ASN A 383 14.60 8.36 26.94
CA ASN A 383 14.58 7.03 27.53
C ASN A 383 15.93 6.72 28.20
N ILE A 384 15.93 6.69 29.52
CA ILE A 384 17.16 6.40 30.31
C ILE A 384 17.52 4.90 30.36
N TYR A 385 16.59 4.02 29.96
CA TYR A 385 16.77 2.56 29.91
C TYR A 385 17.40 2.07 28.60
N GLN A 386 17.57 3.00 27.64
CA GLN A 386 18.27 2.75 26.39
C GLN A 386 19.41 3.76 26.21
N PRO A 387 20.57 3.35 25.69
CA PRO A 387 21.67 4.27 25.50
C PRO A 387 21.29 5.39 24.53
N LEU A 388 21.58 6.64 24.91
CA LEU A 388 21.53 7.76 23.98
C LEU A 388 22.45 7.46 22.80
N THR A 389 21.93 7.50 21.57
CA THR A 389 22.69 7.06 20.40
C THR A 389 22.85 8.21 19.41
N LEU A 390 24.08 8.45 18.98
CA LEU A 390 24.39 9.32 17.83
C LEU A 390 24.20 8.53 16.54
N ASN A 391 23.42 9.09 15.60
CA ASN A 391 23.21 8.50 14.28
C ASN A 391 23.76 9.43 13.21
N PHE A 392 24.48 8.88 12.25
CA PHE A 392 25.12 9.60 11.16
C PHE A 392 24.44 9.29 9.83
N SER A 393 24.23 10.30 9.00
CA SER A 393 23.66 10.14 7.65
C SER A 393 24.59 9.35 6.71
N TYR A 394 25.87 9.29 7.02
CA TYR A 394 26.90 8.57 6.27
C TYR A 394 27.88 7.89 7.23
N PRO A 395 28.58 6.80 6.82
CA PRO A 395 29.63 6.19 7.64
C PRO A 395 30.72 7.19 8.00
N VAL A 396 31.18 7.14 9.25
CA VAL A 396 32.17 8.07 9.77
C VAL A 396 33.56 7.43 9.86
N LYS A 397 34.59 8.26 9.66
CA LYS A 397 35.99 7.84 9.72
C LYS A 397 36.39 7.57 11.18
N PRO A 398 37.33 6.63 11.41
CA PRO A 398 37.92 6.41 12.73
C PRO A 398 38.48 7.69 13.31
N GLY A 399 38.39 7.82 14.61
CA GLY A 399 38.87 9.00 15.32
C GLY A 399 38.24 9.16 16.70
N GLN A 400 38.42 10.32 17.26
CA GLN A 400 37.80 10.68 18.53
C GLN A 400 37.31 12.12 18.48
N PHE A 401 36.25 12.39 19.24
CA PHE A 401 35.72 13.75 19.41
C PHE A 401 35.06 13.89 20.77
N ASP A 402 34.98 15.14 21.22
CA ASP A 402 34.38 15.46 22.51
C ASP A 402 32.90 15.83 22.33
N ILE A 403 32.06 15.29 23.21
CA ILE A 403 30.71 15.75 23.43
C ILE A 403 30.61 16.45 24.80
N THR A 404 29.85 17.51 24.85
CA THR A 404 29.53 18.19 26.08
C THR A 404 28.10 17.86 26.48
N ILE A 405 27.95 17.24 27.65
CA ILE A 405 26.65 16.93 28.24
C ILE A 405 26.42 17.89 29.40
N CYS A 406 25.38 18.70 29.31
CA CYS A 406 25.04 19.66 30.37
C CYS A 406 23.72 19.22 31.02
N LYS A 407 23.76 18.90 32.29
CA LYS A 407 22.64 18.66 33.19
C LYS A 407 22.23 19.99 33.83
N ARG A 408 20.97 20.38 33.65
CA ARG A 408 20.44 21.64 34.21
C ARG A 408 19.78 21.40 35.56
N LEU A 409 20.33 21.97 36.59
CA LEU A 409 19.83 21.92 37.97
C LEU A 409 19.27 23.27 38.38
N LYS A 410 18.39 23.30 39.37
CA LYS A 410 17.93 24.57 40.00
C LYS A 410 19.06 25.36 40.66
N SER A 411 20.10 24.66 41.11
CA SER A 411 21.30 25.23 41.74
C SER A 411 22.38 25.67 40.76
N GLY A 412 22.22 25.41 39.46
CA GLY A 412 23.19 25.68 38.41
C GLY A 412 23.29 24.56 37.39
N ASN A 413 24.20 24.72 36.43
CA ASN A 413 24.43 23.70 35.40
C ASN A 413 25.63 22.83 35.81
N ASP A 414 25.44 21.52 35.76
CA ASP A 414 26.52 20.54 35.84
C ASP A 414 26.92 20.12 34.42
N THR A 415 28.18 20.26 34.06
CA THR A 415 28.67 20.05 32.69
C THR A 415 29.81 19.06 32.69
N ILE A 416 29.66 18.01 31.89
CA ILE A 416 30.65 16.96 31.69
C ILE A 416 31.07 16.97 30.23
N VAL A 417 32.38 16.88 29.99
CA VAL A 417 32.94 16.62 28.65
C VAL A 417 33.34 15.16 28.60
N LYS A 418 32.85 14.46 27.55
CA LYS A 418 33.14 13.05 27.34
C LYS A 418 33.71 12.85 25.94
N THR A 419 34.83 12.13 25.86
CA THR A 419 35.43 11.75 24.57
C THR A 419 34.77 10.48 24.04
N VAL A 420 34.27 10.55 22.82
CA VAL A 420 33.66 9.43 22.09
C VAL A 420 34.67 8.92 21.09
N GLN A 421 34.90 7.60 21.12
CA GLN A 421 35.79 6.91 20.17
C GLN A 421 34.97 6.36 18.98
N ILE A 422 35.45 6.62 17.76
CA ILE A 422 34.93 6.01 16.55
C ILE A 422 35.86 4.86 16.15
N PRO A 423 35.44 3.60 16.20
CA PRO A 423 36.28 2.47 15.85
C PRO A 423 36.62 2.42 14.34
N ASP A 424 37.67 1.68 13.99
CA ASP A 424 38.03 1.42 12.58
C ASP A 424 37.18 0.30 11.94
N THR A 425 35.88 0.52 12.00
CA THR A 425 34.88 -0.37 11.40
C THR A 425 33.80 0.45 10.70
N PHE A 426 32.85 -0.22 10.06
CA PHE A 426 31.69 0.47 9.53
C PHE A 426 30.82 1.01 10.67
N VAL A 427 30.72 2.33 10.78
CA VAL A 427 29.94 2.98 11.85
C VAL A 427 29.00 4.02 11.26
N ARG A 428 27.71 3.86 11.54
CA ARG A 428 26.64 4.86 11.30
C ARG A 428 25.89 5.23 12.57
N SER A 429 26.16 4.56 13.68
CA SER A 429 25.58 4.88 14.96
C SER A 429 26.54 4.56 16.09
N ILE A 430 26.58 5.38 17.12
CA ILE A 430 27.43 5.19 18.29
C ILE A 430 26.60 5.43 19.54
N PRO A 431 26.50 4.46 20.46
CA PRO A 431 25.90 4.67 21.75
C PRO A 431 26.81 5.54 22.61
N ILE A 432 26.21 6.46 23.35
CA ILE A 432 26.89 7.30 24.32
C ILE A 432 26.76 6.61 25.69
N ASP A 433 27.88 6.17 26.23
CA ASP A 433 27.95 5.60 27.55
C ASP A 433 27.86 6.74 28.60
N TYR A 434 26.66 7.08 29.04
CA TYR A 434 26.38 8.08 30.07
C TYR A 434 25.08 7.71 30.81
N ASN A 435 25.11 7.72 32.12
CA ASN A 435 23.96 7.42 32.95
C ASN A 435 23.13 8.69 33.16
N PHE A 436 22.07 8.82 32.42
CA PHE A 436 21.09 9.89 32.56
C PHE A 436 20.21 9.63 33.78
N GLU A 437 19.96 10.69 34.57
CA GLU A 437 19.04 10.63 35.69
C GLU A 437 17.61 10.98 35.23
N GLU A 438 16.62 10.47 35.95
CA GLU A 438 15.20 10.68 35.65
C GLU A 438 14.79 12.15 35.85
N LYS A 439 13.82 12.58 35.02
CA LYS A 439 13.09 13.85 35.14
C LYS A 439 13.99 15.09 35.19
N LEU A 440 15.11 15.03 34.52
CA LEU A 440 16.03 16.15 34.44
C LEU A 440 16.21 16.66 33.01
N PRO A 441 16.36 17.99 32.86
CA PRO A 441 16.65 18.57 31.56
C PRO A 441 18.15 18.48 31.26
N TYR A 442 18.44 17.99 30.05
CA TYR A 442 19.80 17.87 29.52
C TYR A 442 19.97 18.66 28.23
N SER A 443 21.20 18.98 27.90
CA SER A 443 21.59 19.35 26.54
C SER A 443 22.87 18.66 26.13
N VAL A 444 22.93 18.22 24.90
CA VAL A 444 24.12 17.62 24.28
C VAL A 444 24.62 18.57 23.21
N PHE A 445 25.90 18.93 23.32
CA PHE A 445 26.58 19.80 22.38
C PHE A 445 27.78 19.09 21.74
N ILE A 446 27.90 19.19 20.40
CA ILE A 446 29.05 18.73 19.63
C ILE A 446 29.46 19.88 18.72
N ARG A 447 30.75 20.23 18.74
CA ARG A 447 31.30 21.25 17.84
C ARG A 447 31.14 20.83 16.36
N ASP A 448 31.09 21.80 15.49
CA ASP A 448 31.20 21.58 14.06
C ASP A 448 32.58 21.01 13.67
N SER A 449 32.65 20.35 12.55
CA SER A 449 33.88 19.89 11.89
C SER A 449 34.77 18.94 12.72
N VAL A 450 34.19 18.25 13.73
CA VAL A 450 34.93 17.28 14.57
C VAL A 450 34.69 15.83 14.16
N ILE A 451 33.61 15.55 13.40
CA ILE A 451 33.27 14.22 12.89
C ILE A 451 33.38 14.23 11.36
N TRP A 452 34.17 13.32 10.83
CA TRP A 452 34.42 13.22 9.39
C TRP A 452 33.69 12.00 8.79
N GLY A 453 32.85 12.22 7.80
CA GLY A 453 32.30 11.15 6.98
C GLY A 453 33.29 10.67 5.92
N TYR A 454 33.15 9.41 5.48
CA TYR A 454 33.91 8.92 4.32
C TYR A 454 33.53 9.63 3.00
N ASN A 455 32.41 10.33 2.97
CA ASN A 455 32.02 11.21 1.85
C ASN A 455 32.74 12.57 1.84
N GLY A 456 33.71 12.78 2.74
CA GLY A 456 34.47 14.03 2.83
C GLY A 456 33.76 15.19 3.53
N LEU A 457 32.53 15.00 4.00
CA LEU A 457 31.78 16.02 4.72
C LEU A 457 32.04 15.92 6.22
N THR A 458 31.91 17.05 6.91
CA THR A 458 31.98 17.17 8.37
C THR A 458 30.62 17.54 8.95
N ASN A 459 30.44 17.29 10.25
CA ASN A 459 29.23 17.70 10.94
C ASN A 459 29.13 19.21 11.12
N ASP A 460 27.89 19.72 11.09
CA ASP A 460 27.54 21.02 11.65
C ASP A 460 27.50 20.94 13.18
N THR A 461 27.47 22.10 13.86
CA THR A 461 27.23 22.16 15.29
C THR A 461 25.96 21.45 15.70
N VAL A 462 26.05 20.51 16.61
CA VAL A 462 24.92 19.81 17.21
C VAL A 462 24.62 20.40 18.57
N ASN A 463 23.39 20.87 18.77
CA ASN A 463 22.93 21.35 20.07
C ASN A 463 21.49 20.89 20.29
N VAL A 464 21.34 19.79 21.02
CA VAL A 464 20.04 19.16 21.25
C VAL A 464 19.69 19.23 22.73
N ARG A 465 18.51 19.74 23.04
CA ARG A 465 17.94 19.81 24.38
C ARG A 465 16.82 18.81 24.54
N PHE A 466 16.75 18.14 25.67
CA PHE A 466 15.71 17.18 26.01
C PHE A 466 15.53 17.06 27.52
N SER A 467 14.46 16.43 27.94
CA SER A 467 14.26 16.05 29.35
C SER A 467 14.02 14.54 29.37
N THR A 468 14.63 13.88 30.32
CA THR A 468 14.47 12.46 30.55
C THR A 468 13.11 12.17 31.18
N LYS A 469 12.54 11.02 30.83
CA LYS A 469 11.32 10.48 31.43
C LYS A 469 11.63 9.73 32.72
N THR A 470 10.58 9.38 33.46
CA THR A 470 10.66 8.53 34.65
C THR A 470 10.14 7.14 34.32
N GLU A 471 10.39 6.17 35.18
CA GLU A 471 9.81 4.83 35.08
C GLU A 471 8.27 4.87 34.92
N LYS A 472 7.62 5.83 35.62
CA LYS A 472 6.16 6.02 35.58
C LYS A 472 5.62 6.50 34.23
N ASP A 473 6.47 7.01 33.36
CA ASP A 473 6.09 7.44 32.02
C ASP A 473 6.04 6.28 31.01
N TYR A 474 6.47 5.09 31.42
CA TYR A 474 6.48 3.87 30.61
C TYR A 474 5.53 2.82 31.18
N GLY A 475 5.11 1.89 30.33
CA GLY A 475 4.42 0.68 30.75
C GLY A 475 5.12 -0.55 30.23
N ASN A 476 4.76 -1.72 30.76
CA ASN A 476 5.32 -2.99 30.37
C ASN A 476 4.22 -3.88 29.78
N LEU A 477 4.61 -4.77 28.85
CA LEU A 477 3.75 -5.76 28.27
C LEU A 477 4.42 -7.13 28.39
N LEU A 478 3.78 -8.04 29.12
CA LEU A 478 4.15 -9.45 29.19
C LEU A 478 3.20 -10.24 28.30
N ILE A 479 3.74 -11.00 27.36
CA ILE A 479 2.97 -11.94 26.54
C ILE A 479 3.43 -13.35 26.81
N ASN A 480 2.49 -14.20 27.20
CA ASN A 480 2.70 -15.64 27.36
C ASN A 480 2.34 -16.32 26.03
N TYR A 481 3.36 -16.69 25.26
CA TYR A 481 3.17 -17.38 23.99
C TYR A 481 3.02 -18.88 24.22
N SER A 482 1.93 -19.46 23.68
CA SER A 482 1.75 -20.90 23.55
C SER A 482 1.83 -21.30 22.08
N VAL A 483 2.63 -22.30 21.76
CA VAL A 483 2.90 -22.76 20.40
C VAL A 483 2.02 -23.97 20.10
N ALA A 484 1.11 -23.83 19.11
CA ALA A 484 0.25 -24.95 18.69
C ALA A 484 0.98 -25.93 17.76
N ASP A 485 1.86 -25.44 16.91
CA ASP A 485 2.63 -26.23 15.94
C ASP A 485 4.15 -26.11 16.22
N PRO A 486 4.75 -27.06 16.94
CA PRO A 486 6.17 -27.02 17.29
C PRO A 486 7.11 -27.38 16.13
N SER A 487 6.59 -27.76 14.96
CA SER A 487 7.41 -28.08 13.78
C SER A 487 7.95 -26.84 13.05
N CYS A 488 7.40 -25.67 13.33
CA CYS A 488 7.82 -24.39 12.76
C CYS A 488 8.19 -23.40 13.86
N GLN A 489 8.81 -22.29 13.46
CA GLN A 489 9.02 -21.15 14.35
C GLN A 489 8.08 -20.00 13.97
N TYR A 490 7.90 -19.07 14.89
CA TYR A 490 7.07 -17.90 14.72
C TYR A 490 7.91 -16.64 14.88
N ILE A 491 7.88 -15.77 13.87
CA ILE A 491 8.55 -14.48 13.95
C ILE A 491 7.52 -13.46 14.43
N VAL A 492 7.74 -12.95 15.62
CA VAL A 492 6.83 -12.03 16.30
C VAL A 492 7.39 -10.63 16.29
N TYR A 493 6.61 -9.69 15.78
CA TYR A 493 6.94 -8.26 15.72
C TYR A 493 6.00 -7.47 16.63
N LEU A 494 6.53 -6.81 17.64
CA LEU A 494 5.82 -5.74 18.33
C LEU A 494 5.94 -4.45 17.51
N GLN A 495 4.83 -3.92 17.05
CA GLN A 495 4.77 -2.71 16.23
C GLN A 495 3.96 -1.62 16.91
N ASN A 496 4.39 -0.37 16.77
CA ASN A 496 3.59 0.78 17.20
C ASN A 496 2.46 1.10 16.20
N ASN A 497 1.57 2.04 16.51
CA ASN A 497 0.47 2.45 15.64
C ASN A 497 0.89 2.97 14.26
N ARG A 498 2.15 3.35 14.07
CA ARG A 498 2.71 3.79 12.79
C ARG A 498 3.24 2.62 11.95
N GLY A 499 3.17 1.39 12.48
CA GLY A 499 3.71 0.20 11.84
C GLY A 499 5.23 0.00 12.01
N ASN A 500 5.89 0.85 12.81
CA ASN A 500 7.32 0.67 13.08
C ASN A 500 7.52 -0.47 14.06
N THR A 501 8.41 -1.40 13.72
CA THR A 501 8.82 -2.49 14.61
C THR A 501 9.63 -1.94 15.77
N ILE A 502 9.17 -2.24 16.99
CA ILE A 502 9.85 -1.89 18.25
C ILE A 502 10.77 -3.02 18.66
N GLN A 503 10.28 -4.25 18.55
CA GLN A 503 11.04 -5.45 18.91
C GLN A 503 10.61 -6.61 18.04
N GLN A 504 11.57 -7.50 17.73
CA GLN A 504 11.34 -8.76 17.03
C GLN A 504 11.81 -9.91 17.94
N ASN A 505 11.02 -10.97 17.99
CA ASN A 505 11.33 -12.19 18.71
C ASN A 505 11.08 -13.40 17.81
N ILE A 506 11.84 -14.47 18.00
CA ILE A 506 11.59 -15.78 17.38
C ILE A 506 11.11 -16.71 18.47
N ILE A 507 9.94 -17.31 18.26
CA ILE A 507 9.27 -18.19 19.23
C ILE A 507 9.13 -19.57 18.59
N SER A 508 9.71 -20.59 19.20
CA SER A 508 9.60 -22.00 18.75
C SER A 508 9.03 -22.94 19.81
N THR A 509 8.93 -22.45 21.05
CA THR A 509 8.39 -23.20 22.19
C THR A 509 7.57 -22.25 23.06
N ASN A 510 6.74 -22.81 23.94
CA ASN A 510 6.00 -22.01 24.91
C ASN A 510 6.96 -21.18 25.76
N GLN A 511 6.77 -19.88 25.76
CA GLN A 511 7.62 -18.93 26.51
C GLN A 511 6.91 -17.61 26.75
N SER A 512 7.35 -16.91 27.78
CA SER A 512 6.91 -15.55 28.07
C SER A 512 7.93 -14.53 27.57
N VAL A 513 7.47 -13.46 26.96
CA VAL A 513 8.32 -12.33 26.50
C VAL A 513 7.84 -11.06 27.17
N THR A 514 8.75 -10.37 27.84
CA THR A 514 8.50 -9.04 28.43
C THR A 514 9.00 -7.96 27.49
N TYR A 515 8.11 -7.08 27.09
CA TYR A 515 8.41 -5.84 26.38
C TYR A 515 8.38 -4.69 27.40
N ALA A 516 9.56 -4.32 27.89
CA ALA A 516 9.69 -3.34 28.97
C ALA A 516 9.86 -1.91 28.44
N HIS A 517 9.50 -0.94 29.29
CA HIS A 517 9.67 0.50 29.05
C HIS A 517 9.10 0.99 27.72
N LEU A 518 7.89 0.52 27.39
CA LEU A 518 7.16 0.97 26.23
C LEU A 518 6.55 2.34 26.46
N ASP A 519 6.65 3.22 25.47
CA ASP A 519 5.94 4.51 25.49
C ASP A 519 4.42 4.29 25.51
N PRO A 520 3.65 5.15 26.20
CA PRO A 520 2.19 5.10 26.16
C PRO A 520 1.68 5.21 24.72
N GLY A 521 0.78 4.29 24.35
CA GLY A 521 0.21 4.26 23.00
C GLY A 521 -0.34 2.89 22.64
N GLY A 522 -0.88 2.81 21.43
CA GLY A 522 -1.37 1.55 20.87
C GLY A 522 -0.26 0.76 20.20
N TYR A 523 -0.29 -0.54 20.39
CA TYR A 523 0.65 -1.49 19.80
C TYR A 523 -0.10 -2.63 19.12
N LYS A 524 0.54 -3.23 18.13
CA LYS A 524 0.06 -4.43 17.42
C LYS A 524 1.13 -5.50 17.46
N ILE A 525 0.73 -6.74 17.61
CA ILE A 525 1.63 -7.87 17.51
C ILE A 525 1.31 -8.56 16.19
N LYS A 526 2.29 -8.52 15.27
CA LYS A 526 2.25 -9.22 13.98
C LYS A 526 3.06 -10.49 14.10
N VAL A 527 2.53 -11.60 13.61
CA VAL A 527 3.17 -12.91 13.63
C VAL A 527 3.28 -13.44 12.21
N ILE A 528 4.42 -14.03 11.91
CA ILE A 528 4.66 -14.82 10.70
C ILE A 528 4.90 -16.27 11.15
N LYS A 529 4.16 -17.21 10.59
CA LYS A 529 4.40 -18.64 10.77
C LYS A 529 5.49 -19.10 9.79
N ASP A 530 6.72 -19.08 10.25
CA ASP A 530 7.90 -19.45 9.47
C ASP A 530 8.05 -20.97 9.44
N ARG A 531 7.55 -21.59 8.37
CA ARG A 531 7.47 -23.06 8.24
C ARG A 531 8.82 -23.71 7.96
N ASN A 532 9.75 -23.00 7.39
CA ASN A 532 11.06 -23.53 7.00
C ASN A 532 12.19 -23.05 7.92
N ASN A 533 11.86 -22.33 9.00
CA ASN A 533 12.76 -21.83 10.03
C ASN A 533 13.91 -20.97 9.50
N ASN A 534 13.65 -20.17 8.46
CA ASN A 534 14.69 -19.32 7.85
C ASN A 534 14.74 -17.89 8.40
N GLY A 535 13.84 -17.53 9.33
CA GLY A 535 13.80 -16.25 10.02
C GLY A 535 13.18 -15.10 9.22
N ARG A 536 12.41 -15.40 8.17
CA ARG A 536 11.74 -14.42 7.31
C ARG A 536 10.43 -14.99 6.77
N TRP A 537 9.59 -14.12 6.21
CA TRP A 537 8.41 -14.52 5.47
C TRP A 537 8.78 -15.00 4.06
N ASP A 538 8.23 -16.14 3.65
CA ASP A 538 8.37 -16.66 2.30
C ASP A 538 7.04 -16.63 1.53
N THR A 539 7.12 -16.19 0.28
CA THR A 539 6.00 -16.20 -0.64
C THR A 539 5.66 -17.61 -1.11
N GLY A 540 4.47 -17.78 -1.67
CA GLY A 540 4.07 -19.04 -2.28
C GLY A 540 4.78 -19.34 -3.61
N ASN A 541 4.58 -20.58 -4.08
CA ASN A 541 5.02 -21.03 -5.40
C ASN A 541 3.94 -21.92 -6.01
N TYR A 542 3.34 -21.45 -7.09
CA TYR A 542 2.24 -22.16 -7.75
C TYR A 542 2.67 -23.49 -8.36
N LYS A 543 3.81 -23.51 -9.05
CA LYS A 543 4.34 -24.73 -9.68
C LYS A 543 4.63 -25.85 -8.68
N LEU A 544 5.07 -25.47 -7.48
CA LEU A 544 5.33 -26.40 -6.36
C LEU A 544 4.12 -26.57 -5.44
N LYS A 545 3.01 -25.90 -5.70
CA LYS A 545 1.79 -25.89 -4.85
C LYS A 545 2.05 -25.44 -3.42
N ILE A 546 3.02 -24.57 -3.23
CA ILE A 546 3.36 -24.01 -1.94
C ILE A 546 2.56 -22.73 -1.74
N GLN A 547 1.76 -22.69 -0.66
CA GLN A 547 1.07 -21.48 -0.22
C GLN A 547 2.07 -20.52 0.44
N PRO A 548 1.83 -19.19 0.40
CA PRO A 548 2.63 -18.24 1.15
C PRO A 548 2.56 -18.54 2.65
N GLU A 549 3.58 -18.17 3.38
CA GLU A 549 3.58 -18.28 4.83
C GLU A 549 2.50 -17.40 5.44
N GLU A 550 1.86 -17.93 6.48
CA GLU A 550 0.74 -17.25 7.12
C GLU A 550 1.21 -16.07 7.96
N ILE A 551 0.50 -14.96 7.79
CA ILE A 551 0.63 -13.78 8.64
C ILE A 551 -0.68 -13.61 9.40
N PHE A 552 -0.58 -13.38 10.70
CA PHE A 552 -1.73 -13.06 11.53
C PHE A 552 -1.36 -12.04 12.61
N PHE A 553 -2.37 -11.46 13.21
CA PHE A 553 -2.21 -10.48 14.28
C PHE A 553 -2.84 -10.99 15.57
N PHE A 554 -2.31 -10.53 16.68
CA PHE A 554 -3.00 -10.65 17.96
C PHE A 554 -4.32 -9.89 17.87
N ASP A 555 -5.41 -10.53 18.22
CA ASP A 555 -6.77 -10.06 17.99
C ASP A 555 -7.24 -8.99 19.00
N LYS A 556 -6.54 -8.88 20.13
CA LYS A 556 -6.86 -7.89 21.16
C LYS A 556 -6.07 -6.59 20.98
N PRO A 557 -6.69 -5.43 21.24
CA PRO A 557 -5.99 -4.15 21.19
C PRO A 557 -5.04 -4.02 22.40
N VAL A 558 -3.74 -3.83 22.14
CA VAL A 558 -2.74 -3.56 23.18
C VAL A 558 -2.56 -2.05 23.31
N ASN A 559 -3.07 -1.47 24.40
CA ASN A 559 -2.96 -0.05 24.69
C ASN A 559 -2.15 0.16 25.97
N ILE A 560 -0.89 0.54 25.81
CA ILE A 560 0.04 0.80 26.92
C ILE A 560 -0.26 2.18 27.52
N ARG A 561 -0.27 2.25 28.85
CA ARG A 561 -0.32 3.49 29.63
C ARG A 561 0.88 3.54 30.57
N GLY A 562 1.28 4.76 30.92
CA GLY A 562 2.36 4.93 31.89
C GLY A 562 2.02 4.24 33.22
N TYR A 563 3.03 3.58 33.79
CA TYR A 563 2.94 2.85 35.06
C TYR A 563 1.98 1.66 35.08
N TRP A 564 1.68 1.07 33.91
CA TRP A 564 0.83 -0.10 33.77
C TRP A 564 1.64 -1.30 33.31
N ASP A 565 1.41 -2.43 33.97
CA ASP A 565 1.88 -3.74 33.55
C ASP A 565 0.67 -4.47 32.96
N ILE A 566 0.76 -4.87 31.69
CA ILE A 566 -0.26 -5.62 30.98
C ILE A 566 0.27 -7.02 30.76
N GLU A 567 -0.54 -8.03 31.06
CA GLU A 567 -0.26 -9.43 30.79
C GLU A 567 -1.35 -10.01 29.90
N GLU A 568 -0.96 -10.68 28.82
CA GLU A 568 -1.87 -11.32 27.87
C GLU A 568 -1.33 -12.70 27.44
N ASP A 569 -2.25 -13.60 27.18
CA ASP A 569 -1.94 -14.92 26.61
C ASP A 569 -2.18 -14.90 25.11
N PHE A 570 -1.27 -15.46 24.34
CA PHE A 570 -1.35 -15.52 22.89
C PHE A 570 -0.98 -16.90 22.36
N GLU A 571 -1.98 -17.60 21.79
CA GLU A 571 -1.79 -18.87 21.11
C GLU A 571 -1.33 -18.64 19.67
N LEU A 572 -0.15 -19.14 19.33
CA LEU A 572 0.45 -19.14 18.00
C LEU A 572 -0.02 -20.39 17.24
N LYS A 573 -0.89 -20.19 16.25
CA LYS A 573 -1.60 -21.25 15.50
C LYS A 573 -0.80 -21.79 14.33
#